data_a102f9eaa49b588cfb0d68980d1f618f
#
_entry.id   a102f9eaa49b588cfb0d68980d1f618f
#
_cell.length_a   1.000
_cell.length_b   1.000
_cell.length_c   1.000
_cell.angle_alpha   90.00
_cell.angle_beta   90.00
_cell.angle_gamma   90.00
#
_symmetry.space_group_name_H-M   'P 1'
#
loop_
_entity.id
_entity.type
_entity.pdbx_description
1 polymer ?
#
loop_
_entity_poly.entity_id
_entity_poly.type
_entity_poly.pdbx_seq_one_letter_code
_entity_poly.pdbx_strand_id
1 'polypeptide(L)'
;MAEFKYAPMFQLGPDTTEYYKLTGEGVSLGEFEGHPILKVAPEALTMLANAAFRDVNFLLRPAHNQQVAKILSDPEASDNDKYVALRFLRNAEVSAKGKLPFCQDTGTAIIHGEKGQQVWTGFNDAEALSKGIYKTYTEENLRYSQNAPLDMYKEVNTKCNLPAQIDI
;
A
#
# COMPACT_ATOMS: atom_id res chain seq x y z
N MET A 1 22.53 -0.75 37.81
CA MET A 1 21.51 -0.17 36.91
C MET A 1 21.79 -0.69 35.51
N ALA A 2 20.78 -1.14 34.78
CA ALA A 2 20.97 -1.54 33.40
C ALA A 2 21.32 -0.30 32.56
N GLU A 3 22.34 -0.41 31.71
CA GLU A 3 22.73 0.65 30.80
C GLU A 3 21.66 0.83 29.71
N PHE A 4 21.24 2.07 29.44
CA PHE A 4 20.31 2.35 28.36
C PHE A 4 20.96 2.04 27.01
N LYS A 5 20.35 1.14 26.23
CA LYS A 5 20.76 0.82 24.86
C LYS A 5 19.57 1.03 23.93
N TYR A 6 19.70 1.99 23.05
CA TYR A 6 18.67 2.18 21.99
C TYR A 6 18.74 1.04 20.99
N ALA A 7 17.59 0.46 20.70
CA ALA A 7 17.42 -0.47 19.59
C ALA A 7 16.25 0.01 18.73
N PRO A 8 16.42 0.21 17.42
CA PRO A 8 15.33 0.58 16.55
C PRO A 8 14.29 -0.55 16.50
N MET A 9 13.00 -0.17 16.43
CA MET A 9 11.89 -1.13 16.35
C MET A 9 11.98 -1.98 15.08
N PHE A 10 12.41 -1.37 13.98
CA PHE A 10 12.63 -2.04 12.70
C PHE A 10 14.11 -2.02 12.36
N GLN A 11 14.66 -3.20 12.05
CA GLN A 11 16.02 -3.28 11.55
C GLN A 11 16.01 -2.97 10.05
N LEU A 12 16.67 -1.88 9.66
CA LEU A 12 16.86 -1.55 8.26
C LEU A 12 17.90 -2.50 7.68
N GLY A 13 17.49 -3.37 6.78
CA GLY A 13 18.37 -4.18 5.95
C GLY A 13 18.71 -3.45 4.64
N PRO A 14 19.60 -4.01 3.81
CA PRO A 14 19.84 -3.48 2.48
C PRO A 14 18.53 -3.54 1.67
N ASP A 15 18.13 -2.40 1.14
CA ASP A 15 16.98 -2.31 0.23
C ASP A 15 17.41 -2.71 -1.19
N THR A 16 16.91 -3.85 -1.64
CA THR A 16 17.14 -4.39 -3.00
C THR A 16 15.92 -4.23 -3.90
N THR A 17 14.90 -3.52 -3.43
CA THR A 17 13.66 -3.29 -4.18
C THR A 17 13.92 -2.31 -5.33
N GLU A 18 13.50 -2.66 -6.52
CA GLU A 18 13.50 -1.74 -7.65
C GLU A 18 12.32 -0.77 -7.53
N TYR A 19 12.64 0.53 -7.51
CA TYR A 19 11.65 1.60 -7.46
C TYR A 19 11.59 2.33 -8.79
N TYR A 20 10.40 2.75 -9.18
CA TYR A 20 10.24 3.67 -10.30
C TYR A 20 9.82 5.06 -9.80
N LYS A 21 10.27 6.09 -10.54
CA LYS A 21 9.93 7.46 -10.21
C LYS A 21 8.48 7.75 -10.61
N LEU A 22 7.63 7.97 -9.64
CA LEU A 22 6.22 8.29 -9.86
C LEU A 22 6.03 9.71 -10.41
N THR A 23 6.71 10.70 -9.77
CA THR A 23 6.67 12.09 -10.17
C THR A 23 7.87 12.85 -9.65
N GLY A 24 8.18 14.00 -10.24
CA GLY A 24 9.10 15.01 -9.67
C GLY A 24 8.36 16.28 -9.26
N GLU A 25 7.06 16.36 -9.56
CA GLU A 25 6.24 17.51 -9.19
C GLU A 25 5.87 17.47 -7.71
N GLY A 26 5.80 18.64 -7.09
CA GLY A 26 5.50 18.76 -5.67
C GLY A 26 6.61 18.30 -4.72
N VAL A 27 7.81 17.99 -5.25
CA VAL A 27 9.00 17.66 -4.44
C VAL A 27 10.11 18.63 -4.77
N SER A 28 10.66 19.31 -3.77
CA SER A 28 11.72 20.29 -3.95
C SER A 28 12.71 20.25 -2.80
N LEU A 29 13.93 20.66 -3.07
CA LEU A 29 14.95 20.85 -2.06
C LEU A 29 14.89 22.29 -1.51
N GLY A 30 15.09 22.42 -0.23
CA GLY A 30 15.26 23.67 0.48
C GLY A 30 16.42 23.53 1.46
N GLU A 31 16.67 24.58 2.21
CA GLU A 31 17.69 24.62 3.25
C GLU A 31 17.12 25.31 4.50
N PHE A 32 17.48 24.79 5.65
CA PHE A 32 17.21 25.40 6.93
C PHE A 32 18.44 25.27 7.83
N GLU A 33 19.00 26.40 8.29
CA GLU A 33 20.20 26.44 9.13
C GLU A 33 21.39 25.65 8.59
N GLY A 34 21.60 25.68 7.27
CA GLY A 34 22.69 24.94 6.61
C GLY A 34 22.40 23.44 6.38
N HIS A 35 21.23 22.98 6.73
CA HIS A 35 20.82 21.59 6.50
C HIS A 35 19.86 21.47 5.31
N PRO A 36 20.08 20.52 4.40
CA PRO A 36 19.16 20.29 3.29
C PRO A 36 17.82 19.75 3.81
N ILE A 37 16.73 20.30 3.28
CA ILE A 37 15.36 19.92 3.61
C ILE A 37 14.66 19.49 2.33
N LEU A 38 14.00 18.32 2.38
CA LEU A 38 13.10 17.87 1.33
C LEU A 38 11.69 18.38 1.63
N LYS A 39 11.17 19.23 0.75
CA LYS A 39 9.77 19.69 0.81
C LYS A 39 8.92 18.82 -0.09
N VAL A 40 7.81 18.33 0.47
CA VAL A 40 6.84 17.49 -0.25
C VAL A 40 5.46 18.15 -0.17
N ALA A 41 4.82 18.36 -1.30
CA ALA A 41 3.46 18.91 -1.39
C ALA A 41 2.39 17.83 -1.11
N PRO A 42 1.20 18.20 -0.61
CA PRO A 42 0.12 17.25 -0.32
C PRO A 42 -0.31 16.43 -1.54
N GLU A 43 -0.27 17.03 -2.73
CA GLU A 43 -0.61 16.36 -3.98
C GLU A 43 0.33 15.19 -4.28
N ALA A 44 1.60 15.31 -3.94
CA ALA A 44 2.59 14.23 -4.13
C ALA A 44 2.27 13.02 -3.22
N LEU A 45 1.90 13.24 -1.95
CA LEU A 45 1.46 12.16 -1.05
C LEU A 45 0.13 11.55 -1.51
N THR A 46 -0.82 12.38 -1.98
CA THR A 46 -2.08 11.90 -2.54
C THR A 46 -1.84 11.01 -3.76
N MET A 47 -0.96 11.43 -4.66
CA MET A 47 -0.59 10.66 -5.84
C MET A 47 0.12 9.35 -5.47
N LEU A 48 1.04 9.41 -4.49
CA LEU A 48 1.74 8.23 -4.00
C LEU A 48 0.77 7.18 -3.45
N ALA A 49 -0.15 7.58 -2.56
CA ALA A 49 -1.14 6.68 -2.00
C ALA A 49 -2.08 6.11 -3.09
N ASN A 50 -2.53 6.96 -4.02
CA ASN A 50 -3.38 6.50 -5.13
C ASN A 50 -2.67 5.43 -5.97
N ALA A 51 -1.45 5.68 -6.41
CA ALA A 51 -0.68 4.73 -7.22
C ALA A 51 -0.37 3.43 -6.44
N ALA A 52 0.07 3.54 -5.18
CA ALA A 52 0.39 2.38 -4.37
C ALA A 52 -0.83 1.49 -4.12
N PHE A 53 -1.98 2.07 -3.77
CA PHE A 53 -3.22 1.30 -3.56
C PHE A 53 -3.77 0.71 -4.86
N ARG A 54 -3.58 1.39 -5.99
CA ARG A 54 -3.88 0.79 -7.28
C ARG A 54 -2.99 -0.42 -7.55
N ASP A 55 -1.69 -0.27 -7.42
CA ASP A 55 -0.74 -1.35 -7.69
C ASP A 55 -0.99 -2.57 -6.80
N VAL A 56 -1.21 -2.40 -5.49
CA VAL A 56 -1.45 -3.52 -4.57
C VAL A 56 -2.79 -4.24 -4.79
N ASN A 57 -3.74 -3.62 -5.48
CA ASN A 57 -5.01 -4.26 -5.82
C ASN A 57 -4.99 -4.99 -7.17
N PHE A 58 -4.05 -4.66 -8.04
CA PHE A 58 -4.00 -5.22 -9.40
C PHE A 58 -2.77 -6.07 -9.67
N LEU A 59 -1.66 -5.86 -8.94
CA LEU A 59 -0.39 -6.50 -9.20
C LEU A 59 0.07 -7.36 -8.02
N LEU A 60 0.50 -8.57 -8.30
CA LEU A 60 1.14 -9.45 -7.34
C LEU A 60 2.65 -9.48 -7.59
N ARG A 61 3.43 -9.57 -6.51
CA ARG A 61 4.89 -9.62 -6.60
C ARG A 61 5.36 -10.83 -7.39
N PRO A 62 6.36 -10.69 -8.28
CA PRO A 62 6.90 -11.81 -9.06
C PRO A 62 7.37 -12.98 -8.19
N ALA A 63 8.00 -12.70 -7.04
CA ALA A 63 8.45 -13.74 -6.12
C ALA A 63 7.29 -14.57 -5.54
N HIS A 64 6.14 -13.94 -5.25
CA HIS A 64 4.93 -14.66 -4.84
C HIS A 64 4.41 -15.56 -5.95
N ASN A 65 4.26 -15.02 -7.17
CA ASN A 65 3.81 -15.80 -8.32
C ASN A 65 4.74 -16.97 -8.63
N GLN A 66 6.06 -16.79 -8.46
CA GLN A 66 7.04 -17.89 -8.61
C GLN A 66 6.85 -18.99 -7.57
N GLN A 67 6.53 -18.65 -6.32
CA GLN A 67 6.23 -19.65 -5.29
C GLN A 67 4.97 -20.44 -5.61
N VAL A 68 3.91 -19.76 -6.05
CA VAL A 68 2.67 -20.43 -6.50
C VAL A 68 2.94 -21.32 -7.72
N ALA A 69 3.77 -20.87 -8.66
CA ALA A 69 4.11 -21.64 -9.85
C ALA A 69 4.87 -22.95 -9.53
N LYS A 70 5.66 -22.99 -8.46
CA LYS A 70 6.36 -24.22 -8.04
C LYS A 70 5.41 -25.35 -7.69
N ILE A 71 4.21 -25.05 -7.19
CA ILE A 71 3.19 -26.05 -6.87
C ILE A 71 2.81 -26.88 -8.11
N LEU A 72 2.84 -26.28 -9.30
CA LEU A 72 2.48 -26.96 -10.55
C LEU A 72 3.42 -28.13 -10.89
N SER A 73 4.67 -28.07 -10.42
CA SER A 73 5.70 -29.10 -10.65
C SER A 73 6.04 -29.91 -9.38
N ASP A 74 5.37 -29.63 -8.28
CA ASP A 74 5.60 -30.35 -7.01
C ASP A 74 5.04 -31.77 -7.12
N PRO A 75 5.86 -32.82 -6.92
CA PRO A 75 5.41 -34.22 -6.95
C PRO A 75 4.47 -34.58 -5.79
N GLU A 76 4.52 -33.84 -4.67
CA GLU A 76 3.64 -34.07 -3.51
C GLU A 76 2.30 -33.35 -3.64
N ALA A 77 2.18 -32.39 -4.57
CA ALA A 77 0.95 -31.65 -4.81
C ALA A 77 -0.10 -32.52 -5.52
N SER A 78 -1.31 -32.52 -4.99
CA SER A 78 -2.47 -33.17 -5.63
C SER A 78 -2.87 -32.46 -6.94
N ASP A 79 -3.68 -33.11 -7.76
CA ASP A 79 -4.24 -32.50 -8.98
C ASP A 79 -5.09 -31.27 -8.62
N ASN A 80 -5.79 -31.29 -7.49
CA ASN A 80 -6.55 -30.15 -7.01
C ASN A 80 -5.65 -28.97 -6.63
N ASP A 81 -4.51 -29.20 -5.94
CA ASP A 81 -3.57 -28.16 -5.59
C ASP A 81 -2.98 -27.49 -6.84
N LYS A 82 -2.60 -28.28 -7.81
CA LYS A 82 -2.11 -27.80 -9.11
C LYS A 82 -3.19 -27.01 -9.86
N TYR A 83 -4.42 -27.48 -9.86
CA TYR A 83 -5.54 -26.75 -10.46
C TYR A 83 -5.75 -25.40 -9.81
N VAL A 84 -5.78 -25.33 -8.46
CA VAL A 84 -5.96 -24.09 -7.70
C VAL A 84 -4.79 -23.12 -7.93
N ALA A 85 -3.55 -23.61 -7.89
CA ALA A 85 -2.36 -22.80 -8.18
C ALA A 85 -2.42 -22.18 -9.58
N LEU A 86 -2.83 -22.96 -10.59
CA LEU A 86 -3.00 -22.44 -11.95
C LEU A 86 -4.08 -21.34 -12.00
N ARG A 87 -5.17 -21.45 -11.23
CA ARG A 87 -6.21 -20.43 -11.17
C ARG A 87 -5.70 -19.14 -10.54
N PHE A 88 -4.88 -19.22 -9.49
CA PHE A 88 -4.25 -18.02 -8.90
C PHE A 88 -3.32 -17.32 -9.89
N LEU A 89 -2.50 -18.04 -10.62
CA LEU A 89 -1.62 -17.46 -11.63
C LEU A 89 -2.39 -16.79 -12.77
N ARG A 90 -3.46 -17.44 -13.25
CA ARG A 90 -4.35 -16.84 -14.27
C ARG A 90 -5.08 -15.63 -13.77
N ASN A 91 -5.50 -15.63 -12.49
CA ASN A 91 -6.10 -14.47 -11.86
C ASN A 91 -5.11 -13.30 -11.79
N ALA A 92 -3.86 -13.56 -11.41
CA ALA A 92 -2.79 -12.55 -11.40
C ALA A 92 -2.56 -11.96 -12.81
N GLU A 93 -2.57 -12.78 -13.86
CA GLU A 93 -2.46 -12.32 -15.24
C GLU A 93 -3.65 -11.43 -15.66
N VAL A 94 -4.87 -11.80 -15.27
CA VAL A 94 -6.09 -11.04 -15.58
C VAL A 94 -6.08 -9.70 -14.86
N SER A 95 -5.75 -9.70 -13.56
CA SER A 95 -5.72 -8.48 -12.76
C SER A 95 -4.63 -7.50 -13.22
N ALA A 96 -3.48 -8.00 -13.65
CA ALA A 96 -2.40 -7.15 -14.17
C ALA A 96 -2.79 -6.32 -15.42
N LYS A 97 -3.91 -6.66 -16.08
CA LYS A 97 -4.48 -5.83 -17.17
C LYS A 97 -5.14 -4.54 -16.65
N GLY A 98 -5.26 -4.38 -15.33
CA GLY A 98 -5.75 -3.15 -14.70
C GLY A 98 -7.24 -2.86 -14.86
N LYS A 99 -8.05 -3.89 -15.15
CA LYS A 99 -9.51 -3.75 -15.31
C LYS A 99 -10.31 -4.34 -14.16
N LEU A 100 -9.83 -5.44 -13.59
CA LEU A 100 -10.43 -6.12 -12.45
C LEU A 100 -9.33 -6.35 -11.41
N PRO A 101 -9.56 -6.01 -10.14
CA PRO A 101 -8.60 -6.32 -9.08
C PRO A 101 -8.46 -7.83 -8.92
N PHE A 102 -7.36 -8.28 -8.34
CA PHE A 102 -7.13 -9.72 -8.16
C PHE A 102 -8.06 -10.34 -7.09
N CYS A 103 -8.63 -9.52 -6.21
CA CYS A 103 -9.59 -9.95 -5.19
C CYS A 103 -10.64 -8.87 -4.95
N GLN A 104 -11.87 -9.30 -4.71
CA GLN A 104 -12.96 -8.39 -4.32
C GLN A 104 -12.90 -7.98 -2.84
N ASP A 105 -12.17 -8.69 -2.01
CA ASP A 105 -12.02 -8.38 -0.59
C ASP A 105 -10.88 -7.39 -0.40
N THR A 106 -11.24 -6.13 -0.20
CA THR A 106 -10.30 -5.01 -0.13
C THR A 106 -9.85 -4.70 1.30
N GLY A 107 -10.61 -5.13 2.32
CA GLY A 107 -10.28 -4.93 3.73
C GLY A 107 -10.12 -3.46 4.14
N THR A 108 -9.39 -3.24 5.23
CA THR A 108 -8.99 -1.90 5.71
C THR A 108 -7.72 -1.46 4.97
N ALA A 109 -7.73 -0.23 4.47
CA ALA A 109 -6.52 0.39 3.93
C ALA A 109 -5.56 0.72 5.07
N ILE A 110 -4.34 0.19 5.01
CA ILE A 110 -3.31 0.40 6.04
C ILE A 110 -2.07 0.99 5.37
N ILE A 111 -1.60 2.10 5.90
CA ILE A 111 -0.30 2.68 5.56
C ILE A 111 0.58 2.61 6.78
N HIS A 112 1.74 1.99 6.63
CA HIS A 112 2.83 2.06 7.59
C HIS A 112 4.03 2.68 6.90
N GLY A 113 4.52 3.80 7.46
CA GLY A 113 5.59 4.58 6.83
C GLY A 113 6.56 5.18 7.83
N GLU A 114 7.72 5.52 7.34
CA GLU A 114 8.73 6.26 8.07
C GLU A 114 8.99 7.59 7.37
N LYS A 115 8.99 8.68 8.14
CA LYS A 115 9.32 10.02 7.64
C LYS A 115 10.59 10.53 8.31
N GLY A 116 11.61 10.80 7.50
CA GLY A 116 12.86 11.38 7.98
C GLY A 116 12.64 12.79 8.56
N GLN A 117 13.45 13.17 9.54
CA GLN A 117 13.36 14.47 10.24
C GLN A 117 13.51 15.68 9.29
N GLN A 118 14.20 15.50 8.17
CA GLN A 118 14.43 16.56 7.18
C GLN A 118 13.40 16.56 6.05
N VAL A 119 12.32 15.79 6.19
CA VAL A 119 11.19 15.79 5.24
C VAL A 119 10.08 16.67 5.78
N TRP A 120 9.83 17.79 5.10
CA TRP A 120 8.81 18.77 5.47
C TRP A 120 7.61 18.68 4.53
N THR A 121 6.48 18.40 5.12
CA THR A 121 5.21 18.38 4.41
C THR A 121 4.40 19.66 4.68
N GLY A 122 4.44 20.19 5.89
CA GLY A 122 3.76 21.45 6.26
C GLY A 122 2.22 21.37 6.26
N PHE A 123 1.66 20.15 6.22
CA PHE A 123 0.23 19.87 6.19
C PHE A 123 -0.06 18.54 6.92
N ASN A 124 -1.32 18.12 6.94
CA ASN A 124 -1.72 16.84 7.52
C ASN A 124 -1.44 15.68 6.54
N ASP A 125 -0.39 14.92 6.81
CA ASP A 125 0.04 13.80 5.98
C ASP A 125 -1.06 12.73 5.88
N ALA A 126 -1.75 12.42 6.99
CA ALA A 126 -2.81 11.44 7.02
C ALA A 126 -4.01 11.85 6.14
N GLU A 127 -4.34 13.15 6.09
CA GLU A 127 -5.38 13.66 5.20
C GLU A 127 -5.00 13.50 3.73
N ALA A 128 -3.78 13.87 3.35
CA ALA A 128 -3.29 13.76 1.99
C ALA A 128 -3.25 12.30 1.50
N LEU A 129 -2.78 11.40 2.35
CA LEU A 129 -2.75 9.96 2.07
C LEU A 129 -4.16 9.36 1.98
N SER A 130 -5.06 9.73 2.90
CA SER A 130 -6.46 9.30 2.88
C SER A 130 -7.17 9.73 1.60
N LYS A 131 -6.86 10.93 1.10
CA LYS A 131 -7.41 11.41 -0.18
C LYS A 131 -6.95 10.55 -1.35
N GLY A 132 -5.71 10.06 -1.34
CA GLY A 132 -5.21 9.12 -2.34
C GLY A 132 -5.94 7.77 -2.29
N ILE A 133 -6.15 7.23 -1.09
CA ILE A 133 -6.94 6.01 -0.87
C ILE A 133 -8.37 6.20 -1.41
N TYR A 134 -9.03 7.29 -0.99
CA TYR A 134 -10.38 7.62 -1.45
C TYR A 134 -10.47 7.60 -2.99
N LYS A 135 -9.53 8.26 -3.67
CA LYS A 135 -9.48 8.30 -5.14
C LYS A 135 -9.39 6.90 -5.72
N THR A 136 -8.48 6.06 -5.22
CA THR A 136 -8.31 4.70 -5.74
C THR A 136 -9.60 3.90 -5.62
N TYR A 137 -10.23 3.90 -4.43
CA TYR A 137 -11.43 3.09 -4.21
C TYR A 137 -12.62 3.56 -5.05
N THR A 138 -12.73 4.85 -5.32
CA THR A 138 -13.84 5.40 -6.10
C THR A 138 -13.59 5.34 -7.61
N GLU A 139 -12.39 5.62 -8.07
CA GLU A 139 -12.03 5.66 -9.50
C GLU A 139 -11.86 4.26 -10.10
N GLU A 140 -11.28 3.31 -9.33
CA GLU A 140 -11.08 1.93 -9.77
C GLU A 140 -12.26 1.00 -9.41
N ASN A 141 -13.35 1.54 -8.88
CA ASN A 141 -14.55 0.80 -8.50
C ASN A 141 -14.26 -0.38 -7.55
N LEU A 142 -13.38 -0.16 -6.59
CA LEU A 142 -13.05 -1.18 -5.58
C LEU A 142 -14.19 -1.32 -4.57
N ARG A 143 -14.31 -2.49 -3.95
CA ARG A 143 -15.33 -2.73 -2.93
C ARG A 143 -15.07 -1.88 -1.68
N TYR A 144 -16.10 -1.21 -1.17
CA TYR A 144 -16.05 -0.50 0.10
C TYR A 144 -16.30 -1.46 1.26
N SER A 145 -15.24 -1.80 2.00
CA SER A 145 -15.27 -2.75 3.11
C SER A 145 -15.42 -2.09 4.48
N GLN A 146 -15.29 -0.77 4.57
CA GLN A 146 -15.33 -0.05 5.83
C GLN A 146 -16.76 0.29 6.24
N ASN A 147 -17.11 -0.14 7.47
CA ASN A 147 -18.33 0.24 8.13
C ASN A 147 -18.01 1.14 9.34
N ALA A 148 -18.85 2.13 9.57
CA ALA A 148 -18.77 3.01 10.73
C ALA A 148 -19.91 2.62 11.72
N PRO A 149 -19.59 2.26 12.97
CA PRO A 149 -20.60 2.08 14.01
C PRO A 149 -21.17 3.46 14.39
N LEU A 150 -22.47 3.64 14.27
CA LEU A 150 -23.15 4.87 14.67
C LEU A 150 -23.62 4.78 16.13
N ASP A 151 -24.01 3.61 16.56
CA ASP A 151 -24.37 3.26 17.93
C ASP A 151 -24.15 1.75 18.13
N MET A 152 -24.56 1.21 19.29
CA MET A 152 -24.39 -0.21 19.62
C MET A 152 -25.20 -1.18 18.75
N TYR A 153 -26.12 -0.69 17.94
CA TYR A 153 -27.02 -1.50 17.10
C TYR A 153 -26.93 -1.20 15.62
N LYS A 154 -26.30 -0.08 15.23
CA LYS A 154 -26.36 0.41 13.87
C LYS A 154 -24.97 0.66 13.29
N GLU A 155 -24.70 -0.01 12.18
CA GLU A 155 -23.53 0.24 11.33
C GLU A 155 -23.95 0.75 9.97
N VAL A 156 -23.12 1.58 9.37
CA VAL A 156 -23.28 2.03 7.98
C VAL A 156 -21.97 1.92 7.23
N ASN A 157 -22.07 1.48 5.98
CA ASN A 157 -20.90 1.49 5.09
C ASN A 157 -20.50 2.92 4.76
N THR A 158 -19.21 3.24 4.89
CA THR A 158 -18.70 4.60 4.67
C THR A 158 -18.70 5.04 3.22
N LYS A 159 -18.90 4.11 2.27
CA LYS A 159 -18.98 4.33 0.82
C LYS A 159 -17.73 4.98 0.20
N CYS A 160 -16.59 4.83 0.84
CA CYS A 160 -15.31 5.38 0.36
C CYS A 160 -14.09 4.60 0.89
N ASN A 161 -14.33 3.55 1.65
CA ASN A 161 -13.33 2.72 2.35
C ASN A 161 -12.42 3.51 3.32
N LEU A 162 -12.91 4.63 3.84
CA LEU A 162 -12.30 5.36 4.95
C LEU A 162 -13.12 5.11 6.24
N PRO A 163 -12.52 5.25 7.44
CA PRO A 163 -11.13 5.66 7.68
C PRO A 163 -10.12 4.58 7.32
N ALA A 164 -8.91 5.03 6.95
CA ALA A 164 -7.74 4.18 6.82
C ALA A 164 -6.94 4.19 8.13
N GLN A 165 -6.14 3.16 8.36
CA GLN A 165 -5.12 3.19 9.41
C GLN A 165 -3.83 3.76 8.80
N ILE A 166 -3.29 4.82 9.41
CA ILE A 166 -2.08 5.50 8.93
C ILE A 166 -1.15 5.71 10.11
N ASP A 167 -0.01 5.03 10.06
CA ASP A 167 1.06 5.07 11.06
C ASP A 167 2.34 5.57 10.40
N ILE A 168 2.80 6.79 10.79
CA ILE A 168 4.00 7.46 10.25
C ILE A 168 4.88 7.95 11.41
#